data_bf8b47e9aaa37277a48bcea174ca201c
#
_entry.id   bf8b47e9aaa37277a48bcea174ca201c
#
_cell.length_a   1.000
_cell.length_b   1.000
_cell.length_c   1.000
_cell.angle_alpha   90.00
_cell.angle_beta   90.00
_cell.angle_gamma   90.00
#
_symmetry.space_group_name_H-M   'P 1'
#
loop_
_entity.id
_entity.type
_entity.pdbx_description
1 polymer ?
#
loop_
_entity_poly.entity_id
_entity_poly.type
_entity_poly.pdbx_seq_one_letter_code
_entity_poly.pdbx_strand_id
1 'polypeptide(L)'
;MAYTAHANEGRMPRKIVVLGSTGSIGTQTLDVARRHPDKLEVIALAANSSVDAVLAQAHEFRARNIAFGNAELARDARLASAHGGVKVGFGPEAVAALASIEEADVVVNALVGAAGLRASYETLAAGKVLALANKESLVVGGDLIMPMAAKVDAARRAAGVAPATGPAGALMPIDS
;
A
#
# COMPACT_ATOMS: atom_id res chain seq x y z
N MET A 1 -15.57 -7.91 -31.10
CA MET A 1 -14.43 -6.99 -31.06
C MET A 1 -13.37 -7.57 -30.15
N ALA A 2 -12.24 -8.00 -30.71
CA ALA A 2 -11.16 -8.59 -29.93
C ALA A 2 -10.42 -7.46 -29.19
N TYR A 3 -10.37 -7.57 -27.86
CA TYR A 3 -9.52 -6.72 -27.02
C TYR A 3 -8.07 -7.16 -27.24
N THR A 4 -7.35 -6.44 -28.07
CA THR A 4 -5.91 -6.64 -28.25
C THR A 4 -5.22 -6.26 -26.94
N ALA A 5 -4.76 -7.27 -26.21
CA ALA A 5 -3.85 -7.09 -25.09
C ALA A 5 -2.55 -6.50 -25.67
N HIS A 6 -2.37 -5.19 -25.52
CA HIS A 6 -1.05 -4.60 -25.76
C HIS A 6 -0.10 -5.18 -24.72
N ALA A 7 0.79 -6.02 -25.18
CA ALA A 7 1.89 -6.55 -24.41
C ALA A 7 2.64 -5.39 -23.75
N ASN A 8 2.80 -5.46 -22.43
CA ASN A 8 3.54 -4.49 -21.61
C ASN A 8 5.04 -4.81 -21.76
N GLU A 9 5.58 -4.64 -22.98
CA GLU A 9 6.97 -4.94 -23.25
C GLU A 9 7.87 -3.97 -22.50
N GLY A 10 8.53 -4.46 -21.44
CA GLY A 10 9.67 -3.81 -20.79
C GLY A 10 9.37 -2.95 -19.55
N ARG A 11 8.13 -2.89 -19.05
CA ARG A 11 7.86 -2.12 -17.82
C ARG A 11 7.98 -3.01 -16.58
N MET A 12 8.89 -2.66 -15.67
CA MET A 12 9.01 -3.32 -14.36
C MET A 12 7.67 -3.32 -13.61
N PRO A 13 7.34 -4.39 -12.86
CA PRO A 13 6.15 -4.41 -12.00
C PRO A 13 6.16 -3.22 -11.05
N ARG A 14 4.98 -2.62 -10.83
CA ARG A 14 4.83 -1.57 -9.80
C ARG A 14 4.92 -2.19 -8.43
N LYS A 15 5.76 -1.64 -7.59
CA LYS A 15 5.93 -2.06 -6.21
C LYS A 15 4.83 -1.47 -5.35
N ILE A 16 4.05 -2.35 -4.72
CA ILE A 16 2.90 -1.94 -3.91
C ILE A 16 3.08 -2.29 -2.44
N VAL A 17 2.62 -1.40 -1.60
CA VAL A 17 2.42 -1.61 -0.16
C VAL A 17 0.92 -1.78 0.10
N VAL A 18 0.53 -2.78 0.88
CA VAL A 18 -0.88 -3.02 1.22
C VAL A 18 -1.08 -2.86 2.72
N LEU A 19 -1.67 -1.75 3.11
CA LEU A 19 -2.02 -1.47 4.51
C LEU A 19 -3.46 -1.92 4.76
N GLY A 20 -3.66 -2.79 5.76
CA GLY A 20 -4.92 -3.48 5.99
C GLY A 20 -5.08 -4.73 5.13
N SER A 21 -3.98 -5.47 4.89
CA SER A 21 -3.90 -6.59 3.95
C SER A 21 -4.84 -7.76 4.25
N THR A 22 -5.30 -7.90 5.49
CA THR A 22 -6.21 -8.97 5.94
C THR A 22 -7.69 -8.57 5.91
N GLY A 23 -8.00 -7.30 5.62
CA GLY A 23 -9.35 -6.81 5.44
C GLY A 23 -9.90 -7.14 4.04
N SER A 24 -11.19 -6.82 3.80
CA SER A 24 -11.87 -7.11 2.54
C SER A 24 -11.13 -6.53 1.32
N ILE A 25 -10.83 -5.24 1.34
CA ILE A 25 -10.13 -4.57 0.22
C ILE A 25 -8.68 -5.04 0.11
N GLY A 26 -8.01 -5.26 1.25
CA GLY A 26 -6.64 -5.77 1.26
C GLY A 26 -6.53 -7.13 0.60
N THR A 27 -7.40 -8.08 0.94
CA THR A 27 -7.43 -9.42 0.34
C THR A 27 -7.76 -9.37 -1.15
N GLN A 28 -8.71 -8.54 -1.57
CA GLN A 28 -9.02 -8.33 -3.00
C GLN A 28 -7.83 -7.72 -3.76
N THR A 29 -7.11 -6.78 -3.15
CA THR A 29 -5.89 -6.22 -3.72
C THR A 29 -4.82 -7.29 -3.93
N LEU A 30 -4.62 -8.17 -2.95
CA LEU A 30 -3.70 -9.29 -3.06
C LEU A 30 -4.14 -10.30 -4.13
N ASP A 31 -5.45 -10.53 -4.30
CA ASP A 31 -5.97 -11.37 -5.39
C ASP A 31 -5.68 -10.78 -6.77
N VAL A 32 -5.76 -9.47 -6.91
CA VAL A 32 -5.35 -8.79 -8.16
C VAL A 32 -3.85 -8.93 -8.39
N ALA A 33 -3.02 -8.69 -7.37
CA ALA A 33 -1.57 -8.85 -7.48
C ALA A 33 -1.16 -10.28 -7.85
N ARG A 34 -1.83 -11.29 -7.29
CA ARG A 34 -1.60 -12.72 -7.60
C ARG A 34 -1.88 -13.05 -9.07
N ARG A 35 -2.92 -12.42 -9.65
CA ARG A 35 -3.30 -12.63 -11.05
C ARG A 35 -2.44 -11.84 -12.04
N HIS A 36 -1.74 -10.81 -11.57
CA HIS A 36 -0.94 -9.91 -12.41
C HIS A 36 0.47 -9.70 -11.86
N PRO A 37 1.27 -10.78 -11.66
CA PRO A 37 2.62 -10.68 -11.10
C PRO A 37 3.59 -9.95 -12.05
N ASP A 38 3.27 -9.87 -13.32
CA ASP A 38 3.98 -9.08 -14.33
C ASP A 38 3.77 -7.56 -14.20
N LYS A 39 2.75 -7.14 -13.43
CA LYS A 39 2.37 -5.72 -13.26
C LYS A 39 2.51 -5.21 -11.85
N LEU A 40 2.38 -6.09 -10.86
CA LEU A 40 2.34 -5.73 -9.44
C LEU A 40 3.26 -6.63 -8.61
N GLU A 41 4.12 -6.01 -7.81
CA GLU A 41 4.99 -6.64 -6.82
C GLU A 41 4.60 -6.15 -5.43
N VAL A 42 4.16 -7.05 -4.56
CA VAL A 42 3.83 -6.72 -3.16
C VAL A 42 5.12 -6.73 -2.35
N ILE A 43 5.57 -5.55 -1.89
CA ILE A 43 6.83 -5.40 -1.14
C ILE A 43 6.64 -5.25 0.37
N ALA A 44 5.44 -4.82 0.80
CA ALA A 44 5.14 -4.65 2.21
C ALA A 44 3.66 -4.87 2.51
N LEU A 45 3.39 -5.35 3.73
CA LEU A 45 2.05 -5.69 4.21
C LEU A 45 1.84 -5.16 5.63
N ALA A 46 0.65 -4.68 5.94
CA ALA A 46 0.29 -4.36 7.31
C ALA A 46 -1.11 -4.85 7.67
N ALA A 47 -1.27 -5.26 8.92
CA ALA A 47 -2.57 -5.52 9.53
C ALA A 47 -2.56 -5.07 11.00
N ASN A 48 -3.71 -5.13 11.70
CA ASN A 48 -3.72 -4.79 13.12
C ASN A 48 -3.12 -5.91 13.96
N SER A 49 -3.66 -7.14 13.86
CA SER A 49 -3.29 -8.25 14.76
C SER A 49 -3.29 -9.65 14.12
N SER A 50 -3.62 -9.78 12.85
CA SER A 50 -3.78 -11.07 12.16
C SER A 50 -2.42 -11.68 11.78
N VAL A 51 -1.64 -12.17 12.76
CA VAL A 51 -0.25 -12.60 12.58
C VAL A 51 -0.13 -13.71 11.53
N ASP A 52 -0.87 -14.81 11.68
CA ASP A 52 -0.73 -15.97 10.78
C ASP A 52 -1.09 -15.61 9.32
N ALA A 53 -2.14 -14.79 9.15
CA ALA A 53 -2.54 -14.36 7.82
C ALA A 53 -1.47 -13.47 7.16
N VAL A 54 -0.88 -12.51 7.90
CA VAL A 54 0.18 -11.65 7.36
C VAL A 54 1.45 -12.44 7.06
N LEU A 55 1.82 -13.39 7.90
CA LEU A 55 2.97 -14.26 7.64
C LEU A 55 2.76 -15.13 6.38
N ALA A 56 1.57 -15.71 6.21
CA ALA A 56 1.22 -16.46 5.01
C ALA A 56 1.28 -15.58 3.75
N GLN A 57 0.71 -14.36 3.80
CA GLN A 57 0.76 -13.39 2.72
C GLN A 57 2.21 -12.95 2.41
N ALA A 58 3.01 -12.67 3.45
CA ALA A 58 4.41 -12.28 3.27
C ALA A 58 5.23 -13.39 2.61
N HIS A 59 5.00 -14.63 2.97
CA HIS A 59 5.63 -15.79 2.35
C HIS A 59 5.21 -15.94 0.88
N GLU A 60 3.92 -15.86 0.59
CA GLU A 60 3.36 -15.99 -0.76
C GLU A 60 3.93 -14.94 -1.72
N PHE A 61 3.88 -13.66 -1.31
CA PHE A 61 4.32 -12.53 -2.13
C PHE A 61 5.80 -12.19 -1.99
N ARG A 62 6.54 -12.91 -1.13
CA ARG A 62 7.95 -12.63 -0.78
C ARG A 62 8.14 -11.19 -0.27
N ALA A 63 7.12 -10.64 0.41
CA ALA A 63 7.19 -9.33 0.99
C ALA A 63 8.20 -9.29 2.14
N ARG A 64 9.12 -8.33 2.09
CA ARG A 64 10.23 -8.23 3.05
C ARG A 64 9.94 -7.31 4.23
N ASN A 65 8.86 -6.57 4.19
CA ASN A 65 8.49 -5.63 5.23
C ASN A 65 7.06 -5.92 5.67
N ILE A 66 6.86 -6.17 6.96
CA ILE A 66 5.52 -6.34 7.52
C ILE A 66 5.38 -5.49 8.78
N ALA A 67 4.17 -5.01 9.07
CA ALA A 67 3.89 -4.27 10.28
C ALA A 67 2.54 -4.63 10.89
N PHE A 68 2.49 -4.56 12.21
CA PHE A 68 1.27 -4.76 12.99
C PHE A 68 0.91 -3.51 13.78
N GLY A 69 -0.34 -3.06 13.68
CA GLY A 69 -0.82 -1.90 14.43
C GLY A 69 -0.84 -2.13 15.95
N ASN A 70 -1.07 -3.38 16.38
CA ASN A 70 -0.98 -3.77 17.79
C ASN A 70 0.49 -3.93 18.21
N ALA A 71 0.97 -3.01 19.04
CA ALA A 71 2.35 -3.03 19.54
C ALA A 71 2.65 -4.19 20.51
N GLU A 72 1.63 -4.79 21.15
CA GLU A 72 1.83 -5.92 22.06
C GLU A 72 2.33 -7.18 21.36
N LEU A 73 2.11 -7.29 20.04
CA LEU A 73 2.61 -8.39 19.21
C LEU A 73 4.14 -8.44 19.11
N ALA A 74 4.85 -7.43 19.56
CA ALA A 74 6.31 -7.46 19.66
C ALA A 74 6.82 -8.64 20.54
N ARG A 75 5.95 -9.23 21.38
CA ARG A 75 6.26 -10.39 22.23
C ARG A 75 5.76 -11.71 21.65
N ASP A 76 5.14 -11.71 20.48
CA ASP A 76 4.61 -12.93 19.86
C ASP A 76 5.75 -13.80 19.31
N ALA A 77 5.85 -15.02 19.82
CA ALA A 77 6.93 -15.95 19.45
C ALA A 77 6.91 -16.32 17.94
N ARG A 78 5.76 -16.27 17.28
CA ARG A 78 5.64 -16.52 15.83
C ARG A 78 6.41 -15.49 15.02
N LEU A 79 6.48 -14.24 15.50
CA LEU A 79 7.17 -13.14 14.84
C LEU A 79 8.66 -13.12 15.17
N ALA A 80 9.06 -13.60 16.35
CA ALA A 80 10.46 -13.82 16.70
C ALA A 80 11.15 -14.84 15.78
N SER A 81 10.37 -15.77 15.24
CA SER A 81 10.79 -16.83 14.31
C SER A 81 10.60 -16.46 12.84
N ALA A 82 10.17 -15.25 12.51
CA ALA A 82 10.01 -14.76 11.14
C ALA A 82 11.40 -14.66 10.48
N HIS A 83 12.00 -15.83 10.18
CA HIS A 83 13.29 -15.97 9.54
C HIS A 83 13.16 -15.71 8.03
N GLY A 84 14.26 -15.31 7.38
CA GLY A 84 14.29 -15.12 5.92
C GLY A 84 14.44 -13.66 5.50
N GLY A 85 14.87 -12.76 6.41
CA GLY A 85 15.13 -11.36 6.06
C GLY A 85 13.87 -10.48 6.04
N VAL A 86 12.75 -10.95 6.60
CA VAL A 86 11.54 -10.14 6.78
C VAL A 86 11.74 -9.19 7.95
N LYS A 87 11.58 -7.89 7.69
CA LYS A 87 11.57 -6.85 8.72
C LYS A 87 10.17 -6.74 9.30
N VAL A 88 10.05 -6.86 10.61
CA VAL A 88 8.77 -6.80 11.33
C VAL A 88 8.73 -5.53 12.18
N GLY A 89 7.70 -4.71 11.97
CA GLY A 89 7.43 -3.51 12.75
C GLY A 89 6.17 -3.63 13.61
N PHE A 90 6.11 -2.88 14.69
CA PHE A 90 4.99 -2.90 15.64
C PHE A 90 4.54 -1.49 16.00
N GLY A 91 3.26 -1.35 16.21
CA GLY A 91 2.62 -0.09 16.55
C GLY A 91 2.25 0.77 15.33
N PRO A 92 1.48 1.85 15.57
CA PRO A 92 0.99 2.75 14.51
C PRO A 92 2.11 3.41 13.71
N GLU A 93 3.23 3.71 14.36
CA GLU A 93 4.41 4.30 13.73
C GLU A 93 5.03 3.38 12.69
N ALA A 94 5.14 2.09 12.99
CA ALA A 94 5.67 1.09 12.07
C ALA A 94 4.77 0.91 10.84
N VAL A 95 3.45 0.93 11.05
CA VAL A 95 2.48 0.87 9.94
C VAL A 95 2.59 2.13 9.06
N ALA A 96 2.70 3.31 9.67
CA ALA A 96 2.88 4.57 8.94
C ALA A 96 4.20 4.61 8.16
N ALA A 97 5.28 4.06 8.73
CA ALA A 97 6.58 3.98 8.08
C ALA A 97 6.55 3.13 6.79
N LEU A 98 5.70 2.10 6.72
CA LEU A 98 5.51 1.33 5.50
C LEU A 98 4.93 2.18 4.35
N ALA A 99 4.13 3.21 4.66
CA ALA A 99 3.54 4.10 3.67
C ALA A 99 4.57 4.98 2.96
N SER A 100 5.76 5.12 3.50
CA SER A 100 6.85 5.97 2.96
C SER A 100 8.07 5.18 2.48
N ILE A 101 7.99 3.85 2.39
CA ILE A 101 9.10 3.02 1.87
C ILE A 101 9.56 3.54 0.51
N GLU A 102 10.86 3.79 0.36
CA GLU A 102 11.45 4.42 -0.83
C GLU A 102 11.11 3.67 -2.11
N GLU A 103 11.20 2.35 -2.07
CA GLU A 103 10.99 1.48 -3.23
C GLU A 103 9.53 1.38 -3.69
N ALA A 104 8.57 1.85 -2.88
CA ALA A 104 7.15 1.76 -3.22
C ALA A 104 6.74 2.76 -4.30
N ASP A 105 5.97 2.30 -5.28
CA ASP A 105 5.31 3.14 -6.28
C ASP A 105 3.91 3.54 -5.85
N VAL A 106 3.19 2.60 -5.22
CA VAL A 106 1.79 2.75 -4.82
C VAL A 106 1.57 2.21 -3.42
N VAL A 107 0.84 2.95 -2.62
CA VAL A 107 0.36 2.47 -1.32
C VAL A 107 -1.15 2.30 -1.39
N VAL A 108 -1.61 1.08 -1.18
CA VAL A 108 -3.02 0.74 -1.01
C VAL A 108 -3.36 0.90 0.46
N ASN A 109 -4.15 1.91 0.78
CA ASN A 109 -4.57 2.19 2.14
C ASN A 109 -6.00 1.72 2.38
N ALA A 110 -6.13 0.54 2.98
CA ALA A 110 -7.38 -0.09 3.41
C ALA A 110 -7.49 -0.16 4.95
N LEU A 111 -6.77 0.72 5.66
CA LEU A 111 -6.90 0.87 7.11
C LEU A 111 -8.19 1.62 7.45
N VAL A 112 -8.78 1.31 8.58
CA VAL A 112 -9.95 2.02 9.11
C VAL A 112 -9.56 3.08 10.15
N GLY A 113 -10.35 4.14 10.27
CA GLY A 113 -10.20 5.17 11.29
C GLY A 113 -8.96 6.06 11.13
N ALA A 114 -8.47 6.64 12.24
CA ALA A 114 -7.39 7.62 12.25
C ALA A 114 -6.04 7.10 11.72
N ALA A 115 -5.77 5.81 11.86
CA ALA A 115 -4.56 5.19 11.31
C ALA A 115 -4.50 5.32 9.78
N GLY A 116 -5.66 5.27 9.11
CA GLY A 116 -5.76 5.46 7.68
C GLY A 116 -5.41 6.88 7.24
N LEU A 117 -5.82 7.91 8.00
CA LEU A 117 -5.49 9.30 7.66
C LEU A 117 -3.98 9.55 7.74
N ARG A 118 -3.32 9.06 8.78
CA ARG A 118 -1.87 9.18 8.93
C ARG A 118 -1.13 8.49 7.79
N ALA A 119 -1.50 7.27 7.46
CA ALA A 119 -0.89 6.54 6.34
C ALA A 119 -1.10 7.24 4.99
N SER A 120 -2.27 7.84 4.76
CA SER A 120 -2.55 8.64 3.57
C SER A 120 -1.63 9.87 3.49
N TYR A 121 -1.45 10.58 4.60
CA TYR A 121 -0.54 11.72 4.69
C TYR A 121 0.91 11.30 4.37
N GLU A 122 1.43 10.28 5.04
CA GLU A 122 2.81 9.80 4.86
C GLU A 122 3.06 9.32 3.41
N THR A 123 2.08 8.65 2.80
CA THR A 123 2.16 8.24 1.39
C THR A 123 2.36 9.43 0.46
N LEU A 124 1.53 10.46 0.59
CA LEU A 124 1.59 11.63 -0.27
C LEU A 124 2.79 12.52 0.05
N ALA A 125 3.17 12.65 1.32
CA ALA A 125 4.38 13.36 1.74
C ALA A 125 5.65 12.74 1.14
N ALA A 126 5.68 11.41 0.99
CA ALA A 126 6.75 10.67 0.31
C ALA A 126 6.65 10.71 -1.23
N GLY A 127 5.71 11.46 -1.81
CA GLY A 127 5.53 11.56 -3.27
C GLY A 127 4.99 10.31 -3.96
N LYS A 128 4.42 9.38 -3.19
CA LYS A 128 3.89 8.11 -3.69
C LYS A 128 2.45 8.25 -4.17
N VAL A 129 2.00 7.27 -4.96
CA VAL A 129 0.59 7.18 -5.35
C VAL A 129 -0.21 6.53 -4.22
N LEU A 130 -1.29 7.16 -3.83
CA LEU A 130 -2.22 6.69 -2.83
C LEU A 130 -3.45 6.06 -3.48
N ALA A 131 -3.61 4.74 -3.37
CA ALA A 131 -4.83 4.03 -3.68
C ALA A 131 -5.66 3.92 -2.38
N LEU A 132 -6.71 4.71 -2.27
CA LEU A 132 -7.45 4.94 -1.02
C LEU A 132 -8.78 4.19 -1.01
N ALA A 133 -8.91 3.24 -0.10
CA ALA A 133 -10.18 2.56 0.21
C ALA A 133 -10.89 3.15 1.43
N ASN A 134 -10.18 3.92 2.25
CA ASN A 134 -10.71 4.52 3.47
C ASN A 134 -11.29 5.91 3.14
N LYS A 135 -12.61 5.96 2.86
CA LYS A 135 -13.31 7.23 2.59
C LYS A 135 -13.35 8.16 3.81
N GLU A 136 -13.29 7.61 5.01
CA GLU A 136 -13.27 8.41 6.26
C GLU A 136 -12.07 9.34 6.29
N SER A 137 -10.94 8.96 5.71
CA SER A 137 -9.77 9.83 5.55
C SER A 137 -10.06 11.08 4.71
N LEU A 138 -10.92 10.97 3.70
CA LEU A 138 -11.32 12.14 2.89
C LEU A 138 -12.38 12.99 3.58
N VAL A 139 -13.26 12.37 4.36
CA VAL A 139 -14.28 13.12 5.13
C VAL A 139 -13.63 13.94 6.23
N VAL A 140 -12.65 13.38 6.94
CA VAL A 140 -12.00 14.03 8.10
C VAL A 140 -10.80 14.88 7.67
N GLY A 141 -10.04 14.44 6.67
CA GLY A 141 -8.77 15.05 6.28
C GLY A 141 -8.71 15.50 4.82
N GLY A 142 -9.84 15.65 4.13
CA GLY A 142 -9.88 16.02 2.71
C GLY A 142 -9.15 17.33 2.41
N ASP A 143 -9.31 18.33 3.27
CA ASP A 143 -8.64 19.63 3.14
C ASP A 143 -7.11 19.52 3.23
N LEU A 144 -6.58 18.47 3.85
CA LEU A 144 -5.16 18.18 3.91
C LEU A 144 -4.71 17.28 2.74
N ILE A 145 -5.44 16.19 2.51
CA ILE A 145 -5.06 15.14 1.56
C ILE A 145 -5.17 15.60 0.11
N MET A 146 -6.24 16.33 -0.26
CA MET A 146 -6.47 16.75 -1.65
C MET A 146 -5.40 17.72 -2.17
N PRO A 147 -4.99 18.78 -1.44
CA PRO A 147 -3.90 19.64 -1.88
C PRO A 147 -2.55 18.90 -1.99
N MET A 148 -2.28 17.93 -1.10
CA MET A 148 -1.07 17.13 -1.17
C MET A 148 -1.07 16.25 -2.41
N ALA A 149 -2.17 15.58 -2.72
CA ALA A 149 -2.29 14.78 -3.93
C ALA A 149 -2.05 15.62 -5.19
N ALA A 150 -2.62 16.82 -5.25
CA ALA A 150 -2.40 17.77 -6.37
C ALA A 150 -0.92 18.17 -6.52
N LYS A 151 -0.20 18.37 -5.40
CA LYS A 151 1.25 18.66 -5.43
C LYS A 151 2.05 17.48 -5.96
N VAL A 152 1.75 16.28 -5.52
CA VAL A 152 2.41 15.05 -5.99
C VAL A 152 2.17 14.88 -7.49
N ASP A 153 0.96 15.11 -7.98
CA ASP A 153 0.64 15.04 -9.40
C ASP A 153 1.39 16.06 -10.23
N ALA A 154 1.48 17.30 -9.75
CA ALA A 154 2.23 18.35 -10.42
C ALA A 154 3.72 18.00 -10.52
N ALA A 155 4.32 17.50 -9.41
CA ALA A 155 5.72 17.09 -9.38
C ALA A 155 5.99 15.90 -10.33
N ARG A 156 5.11 14.90 -10.36
CA ARG A 156 5.22 13.73 -11.26
C ARG A 156 5.13 14.15 -12.73
N ARG A 157 4.19 15.03 -13.08
CA ARG A 157 4.09 15.58 -14.45
C ARG A 157 5.34 16.37 -14.86
N ALA A 158 5.87 17.19 -13.96
CA ALA A 158 7.09 17.96 -14.22
C ALA A 158 8.31 17.04 -14.43
N ALA A 159 8.35 15.87 -13.76
CA ALA A 159 9.39 14.86 -13.92
C ALA A 159 9.17 13.94 -15.15
N GLY A 160 8.15 14.20 -15.99
CA GLY A 160 7.85 13.35 -17.14
C GLY A 160 7.32 11.96 -16.78
N VAL A 161 6.95 11.74 -15.52
CA VAL A 161 6.35 10.48 -15.09
C VAL A 161 4.90 10.47 -15.54
N ALA A 162 4.53 9.48 -16.33
CA ALA A 162 3.15 9.31 -16.76
C ALA A 162 2.20 9.35 -15.56
N PRO A 163 1.04 10.03 -15.67
CA PRO A 163 0.05 10.03 -14.61
C PRO A 163 -0.24 8.58 -14.23
N ALA A 164 -0.38 8.33 -12.94
CA ALA A 164 -0.93 7.08 -12.48
C ALA A 164 -2.23 6.88 -13.26
N THR A 165 -2.34 5.78 -13.99
CA THR A 165 -3.44 5.51 -14.92
C THR A 165 -4.78 5.56 -14.17
N GLY A 166 -5.47 6.67 -14.28
CA GLY A 166 -6.74 6.95 -13.66
C GLY A 166 -7.03 8.45 -13.67
N PRO A 167 -8.30 8.86 -13.65
CA PRO A 167 -8.69 10.27 -13.70
C PRO A 167 -8.27 11.08 -12.46
N ALA A 168 -7.78 10.44 -11.41
CA ALA A 168 -7.53 11.06 -10.10
C ALA A 168 -6.04 11.27 -9.76
N GLY A 169 -5.12 10.96 -10.67
CA GLY A 169 -3.69 11.27 -10.44
C GLY A 169 -3.05 10.49 -9.30
N ALA A 170 -2.39 11.19 -8.35
CA ALA A 170 -1.70 10.57 -7.22
C ALA A 170 -2.66 10.04 -6.13
N LEU A 171 -3.91 10.44 -6.15
CA LEU A 171 -4.97 9.88 -5.31
C LEU A 171 -5.94 9.07 -6.19
N MET A 172 -6.04 7.78 -5.93
CA MET A 172 -6.96 6.87 -6.62
C MET A 172 -7.95 6.28 -5.61
N PRO A 173 -9.22 6.71 -5.62
CA PRO A 173 -10.26 6.01 -4.87
C PRO A 173 -10.44 4.60 -5.43
N ILE A 174 -10.44 3.59 -4.56
CA ILE A 174 -10.57 2.16 -4.94
C ILE A 174 -11.72 1.45 -4.23
N ASP A 175 -12.46 2.18 -3.41
CA ASP A 175 -13.70 1.69 -2.80
C ASP A 175 -14.91 2.16 -3.59
N SER A 176 -15.92 1.34 -3.64
CA SER A 176 -17.21 1.57 -4.28
C SER A 176 -18.27 2.03 -3.29
#